data_87eaedf1c18ef07b7efb35a2a78dabd6
#
_entry.id   87eaedf1c18ef07b7efb35a2a78dabd6
#
_cell.length_a   1.000
_cell.length_b   1.000
_cell.length_c   1.000
_cell.angle_alpha   90.00
_cell.angle_beta   90.00
_cell.angle_gamma   90.00
#
_symmetry.space_group_name_H-M   'P 1'
#
loop_
_entity.id
_entity.type
_entity.pdbx_description
1 polymer ?
#
loop_
_entity_poly.entity_id
_entity_poly.type
_entity_poly.pdbx_seq_one_letter_code
_entity_poly.pdbx_strand_id
1 'polypeptide(L)'
;YMIQSSMCLYPFLSSFLYVEQFRHYKMALHQKQTLSMQVIHYMQENIGTQLSLSDFAKNFKYSNSHFSALFLKETGVSPINYYLHLKMQKACQYLELTNMKLFEIATKTGFNEPAYFSRIFTKIIGMSPSEYRRREVYISEDNTSKS
;
A
#
# COMPACT_ATOMS: atom_id res chain seq x y z
N TYR A 1 -14.59 -18.12 -11.91
CA TYR A 1 -15.10 -17.91 -10.54
C TYR A 1 -14.05 -17.32 -9.60
N MET A 2 -12.80 -17.71 -9.72
CA MET A 2 -11.68 -17.11 -8.99
C MET A 2 -11.34 -15.70 -9.45
N ILE A 3 -11.56 -15.38 -10.72
CA ILE A 3 -11.37 -14.04 -11.29
C ILE A 3 -12.33 -13.03 -10.65
N GLN A 4 -13.56 -13.41 -10.31
CA GLN A 4 -14.52 -12.55 -9.64
C GLN A 4 -14.15 -12.27 -8.18
N SER A 5 -13.52 -13.22 -7.47
CA SER A 5 -13.04 -13.01 -6.11
C SER A 5 -11.81 -12.10 -6.05
N SER A 6 -10.92 -12.23 -7.04
CA SER A 6 -9.80 -11.29 -7.23
C SER A 6 -10.33 -9.90 -7.58
N MET A 7 -11.39 -9.78 -8.36
CA MET A 7 -12.01 -8.51 -8.71
C MET A 7 -12.64 -7.78 -7.51
N CYS A 8 -13.07 -8.48 -6.47
CA CYS A 8 -13.57 -7.85 -5.24
C CYS A 8 -12.46 -7.24 -4.37
N LEU A 9 -11.23 -7.77 -4.47
CA LEU A 9 -10.05 -7.28 -3.74
C LEU A 9 -9.27 -6.23 -4.54
N TYR A 10 -9.27 -6.37 -5.85
CA TYR A 10 -8.56 -5.51 -6.79
C TYR A 10 -9.21 -4.15 -7.08
N PRO A 11 -10.54 -3.91 -6.96
CA PRO A 11 -11.07 -2.59 -7.31
C PRO A 11 -10.45 -1.48 -6.48
N PHE A 12 -10.13 -1.75 -5.22
CA PHE A 12 -9.50 -0.78 -4.33
C PHE A 12 -7.99 -0.64 -4.60
N LEU A 13 -7.28 -1.77 -4.72
CA LEU A 13 -5.85 -1.79 -5.04
C LEU A 13 -5.58 -1.35 -6.50
N SER A 14 -6.40 -1.79 -7.46
CA SER A 14 -6.24 -1.36 -8.84
C SER A 14 -6.69 0.07 -9.08
N SER A 15 -7.69 0.57 -8.38
CA SER A 15 -8.03 2.00 -8.38
C SER A 15 -6.88 2.83 -7.81
N PHE A 16 -6.26 2.36 -6.76
CA PHE A 16 -5.10 3.00 -6.13
C PHE A 16 -3.85 2.94 -7.03
N LEU A 17 -3.57 1.78 -7.62
CA LEU A 17 -2.48 1.59 -8.59
C LEU A 17 -2.72 2.39 -9.88
N TYR A 18 -3.95 2.44 -10.35
CA TYR A 18 -4.34 3.20 -11.54
C TYR A 18 -4.15 4.71 -11.30
N VAL A 19 -4.54 5.20 -10.13
CA VAL A 19 -4.30 6.60 -9.74
C VAL A 19 -2.81 6.90 -9.66
N GLU A 20 -1.99 5.97 -9.14
CA GLU A 20 -0.54 6.12 -9.12
C GLU A 20 0.05 6.12 -10.53
N GLN A 21 -0.28 5.15 -11.37
CA GLN A 21 0.21 5.08 -12.75
C GLN A 21 -0.22 6.30 -13.58
N PHE A 22 -1.47 6.71 -13.45
CA PHE A 22 -1.98 7.89 -14.15
C PHE A 22 -1.30 9.17 -13.66
N ARG A 23 -0.97 9.23 -12.39
CA ARG A 23 -0.22 10.32 -11.80
C ARG A 23 1.22 10.36 -12.35
N HIS A 24 1.93 9.24 -12.38
CA HIS A 24 3.25 9.15 -12.99
C HIS A 24 3.25 9.59 -14.46
N TYR A 25 2.23 9.19 -15.23
CA TYR A 25 2.09 9.62 -16.62
C TYR A 25 1.83 11.13 -16.75
N LYS A 26 0.96 11.68 -15.93
CA LYS A 26 0.65 13.11 -15.92
C LYS A 26 1.84 13.96 -15.46
N MET A 27 2.73 13.38 -14.67
CA MET A 27 3.95 14.01 -14.15
C MET A 27 5.07 14.13 -15.15
N ALA A 28 5.22 13.15 -16.02
CA ALA A 28 6.17 13.23 -17.14
C ALA A 28 5.86 14.41 -18.07
N LEU A 29 4.63 14.92 -18.01
CA LEU A 29 4.16 16.05 -18.81
C LEU A 29 4.28 17.41 -18.08
N HIS A 30 4.50 17.42 -16.77
CA HIS A 30 4.61 18.67 -15.99
C HIS A 30 5.89 18.64 -15.15
N GLN A 31 6.86 19.45 -15.50
CA GLN A 31 8.19 19.54 -14.87
C GLN A 31 8.20 20.02 -13.39
N LYS A 32 7.05 20.19 -12.76
CA LYS A 32 6.95 20.66 -11.38
C LYS A 32 6.42 19.54 -10.48
N GLN A 33 7.30 18.97 -9.64
CA GLN A 33 6.90 17.99 -8.64
C GLN A 33 5.92 18.61 -7.63
N THR A 34 4.71 18.04 -7.56
CA THR A 34 3.74 18.44 -6.54
C THR A 34 4.17 17.96 -5.16
N LEU A 35 3.61 18.55 -4.10
CA LEU A 35 3.90 18.11 -2.73
C LEU A 35 3.54 16.63 -2.55
N SER A 36 2.38 16.21 -3.03
CA SER A 36 1.94 14.80 -2.92
C SER A 36 2.93 13.81 -3.53
N MET A 37 3.57 14.17 -4.63
CA MET A 37 4.60 13.33 -5.26
C MET A 37 5.82 13.13 -4.39
N GLN A 38 6.33 14.22 -3.85
CA GLN A 38 7.47 14.19 -2.95
C GLN A 38 7.16 13.38 -1.69
N VAL A 39 5.96 13.55 -1.15
CA VAL A 39 5.49 12.80 0.02
C VAL A 39 5.35 11.31 -0.28
N ILE A 40 4.74 10.95 -1.41
CA ILE A 40 4.57 9.54 -1.82
C ILE A 40 5.94 8.88 -2.01
N HIS A 41 6.86 9.55 -2.66
CA HIS A 41 8.22 9.04 -2.82
C HIS A 41 8.89 8.81 -1.45
N TYR A 42 8.78 9.76 -0.54
CA TYR A 42 9.29 9.63 0.82
C TYR A 42 8.61 8.49 1.59
N MET A 43 7.29 8.29 1.42
CA MET A 43 6.58 7.15 1.98
C MET A 43 7.10 5.81 1.46
N GLN A 44 7.33 5.71 0.16
CA GLN A 44 7.84 4.49 -0.49
C GLN A 44 9.24 4.13 0.00
N GLU A 45 10.10 5.12 0.21
CA GLU A 45 11.44 4.91 0.77
C GLU A 45 11.42 4.52 2.25
N ASN A 46 10.34 4.81 2.95
CA ASN A 46 10.20 4.59 4.40
C ASN A 46 9.09 3.59 4.76
N ILE A 47 8.80 2.62 3.89
CA ILE A 47 7.76 1.61 4.14
C ILE A 47 7.99 0.83 5.43
N GLY A 48 9.23 0.51 5.75
CA GLY A 48 9.61 -0.22 6.96
C GLY A 48 9.66 0.63 8.24
N THR A 49 9.32 1.90 8.16
CA THR A 49 9.36 2.83 9.29
C THR A 49 7.94 3.15 9.77
N GLN A 50 7.81 3.46 11.04
CA GLN A 50 6.55 3.87 11.64
C GLN A 50 6.51 5.41 11.71
N LEU A 51 5.92 6.04 10.71
CA LEU A 51 5.81 7.50 10.63
C LEU A 51 4.38 7.97 10.92
N SER A 52 4.27 9.00 11.72
CA SER A 52 3.02 9.68 12.03
C SER A 52 2.76 10.85 11.07
N LEU A 53 1.53 11.36 11.08
CA LEU A 53 1.18 12.58 10.35
C LEU A 53 2.11 13.74 10.71
N SER A 54 2.45 13.88 11.98
CA SER A 54 3.35 14.93 12.47
C SER A 54 4.77 14.79 11.88
N ASP A 55 5.25 13.56 11.72
CA ASP A 55 6.57 13.32 11.11
C ASP A 55 6.60 13.76 9.65
N PHE A 56 5.57 13.43 8.89
CA PHE A 56 5.43 13.90 7.51
C PHE A 56 5.34 15.42 7.42
N ALA A 57 4.44 16.02 8.20
CA ALA A 57 4.24 17.46 8.18
C ALA A 57 5.52 18.23 8.54
N LYS A 58 6.25 17.80 9.57
CA LYS A 58 7.55 18.37 9.95
C LYS A 58 8.60 18.23 8.85
N ASN A 59 8.69 17.04 8.24
CA ASN A 59 9.67 16.78 7.18
C ASN A 59 9.48 17.71 5.98
N PHE A 60 8.23 18.02 5.65
CA PHE A 60 7.88 18.89 4.52
C PHE A 60 7.61 20.34 4.94
N LYS A 61 7.83 20.70 6.20
CA LYS A 61 7.70 22.05 6.74
C LYS A 61 6.28 22.63 6.67
N TYR A 62 5.29 21.81 6.97
CA TYR A 62 3.88 22.19 7.05
C TYR A 62 3.33 21.95 8.46
N SER A 63 2.24 22.64 8.80
CA SER A 63 1.41 22.24 9.94
C SER A 63 0.65 20.95 9.60
N ASN A 64 0.26 20.17 10.62
CA ASN A 64 -0.47 18.93 10.42
C ASN A 64 -1.76 19.16 9.61
N SER A 65 -2.53 20.18 9.96
CA SER A 65 -3.79 20.50 9.29
C SER A 65 -3.59 20.92 7.83
N HIS A 66 -2.63 21.76 7.54
CA HIS A 66 -2.33 22.24 6.20
C HIS A 66 -1.79 21.10 5.32
N PHE A 67 -0.88 20.29 5.86
CA PHE A 67 -0.33 19.12 5.18
C PHE A 67 -1.42 18.13 4.78
N SER A 68 -2.28 17.76 5.75
CA SER A 68 -3.41 16.84 5.49
C SER A 68 -4.38 17.37 4.44
N ALA A 69 -4.76 18.65 4.54
CA ALA A 69 -5.70 19.27 3.62
C ALA A 69 -5.13 19.32 2.19
N LEU A 70 -3.89 19.70 2.04
CA LEU A 70 -3.22 19.82 0.75
C LEU A 70 -3.02 18.44 0.10
N PHE A 71 -2.55 17.46 0.87
CA PHE A 71 -2.38 16.10 0.38
C PHE A 71 -3.72 15.46 -0.04
N LEU A 72 -4.76 15.61 0.79
CA LEU A 72 -6.12 15.15 0.48
C LEU A 72 -6.65 15.80 -0.80
N LYS A 73 -6.45 17.09 -0.97
CA LYS A 73 -6.87 17.84 -2.18
C LYS A 73 -6.18 17.30 -3.44
N GLU A 74 -4.89 16.99 -3.35
CA GLU A 74 -4.11 16.51 -4.49
C GLU A 74 -4.36 15.03 -4.82
N THR A 75 -4.59 14.19 -3.80
CA THR A 75 -4.67 12.73 -3.95
C THR A 75 -6.08 12.15 -3.80
N GLY A 76 -6.97 12.84 -3.12
CA GLY A 76 -8.28 12.33 -2.72
C GLY A 76 -8.28 11.39 -1.52
N VAL A 77 -7.11 11.14 -0.90
CA VAL A 77 -6.93 10.21 0.23
C VAL A 77 -6.10 10.90 1.32
N SER A 78 -6.41 10.64 2.59
CA SER A 78 -5.61 11.19 3.69
C SER A 78 -4.19 10.61 3.67
N PRO A 79 -3.17 11.37 4.15
CA PRO A 79 -1.78 10.92 4.12
C PRO A 79 -1.54 9.58 4.82
N ILE A 80 -2.11 9.38 6.00
CA ILE A 80 -1.92 8.13 6.76
C ILE A 80 -2.61 6.95 6.09
N ASN A 81 -3.80 7.13 5.54
CA ASN A 81 -4.46 6.08 4.77
C ASN A 81 -3.66 5.71 3.52
N TYR A 82 -3.12 6.68 2.82
CA TYR A 82 -2.25 6.44 1.67
C TYR A 82 -1.02 5.61 2.07
N TYR A 83 -0.37 5.99 3.15
CA TYR A 83 0.81 5.30 3.68
C TYR A 83 0.51 3.85 4.09
N LEU A 84 -0.63 3.62 4.78
CA LEU A 84 -1.08 2.27 5.12
C LEU A 84 -1.33 1.41 3.88
N HIS A 85 -1.92 1.96 2.83
CA HIS A 85 -2.14 1.23 1.57
C HIS A 85 -0.83 0.84 0.89
N LEU A 86 0.17 1.73 0.88
CA LEU A 86 1.50 1.41 0.37
C LEU A 86 2.16 0.26 1.16
N LYS A 87 2.01 0.27 2.49
CA LYS A 87 2.50 -0.81 3.36
C LYS A 87 1.80 -2.13 3.06
N MET A 88 0.48 -2.12 2.89
CA MET A 88 -0.30 -3.34 2.59
C MET A 88 0.04 -3.88 1.20
N GLN A 89 0.24 -3.03 0.23
CA GLN A 89 0.71 -3.40 -1.10
C GLN A 89 2.07 -4.11 -1.03
N LYS A 90 2.99 -3.59 -0.24
CA LYS A 90 4.30 -4.23 -0.01
C LYS A 90 4.17 -5.55 0.73
N ALA A 91 3.28 -5.63 1.70
CA ALA A 91 2.98 -6.88 2.41
C ALA A 91 2.44 -7.96 1.47
N CYS A 92 1.53 -7.60 0.55
CA CYS A 92 1.05 -8.52 -0.49
C CYS A 92 2.19 -9.07 -1.34
N GLN A 93 3.12 -8.24 -1.77
CA GLN A 93 4.30 -8.67 -2.52
C GLN A 93 5.15 -9.68 -1.72
N TYR A 94 5.38 -9.43 -0.43
CA TYR A 94 6.09 -10.39 0.42
C TYR A 94 5.34 -11.72 0.57
N LEU A 95 4.02 -11.68 0.70
CA LEU A 95 3.18 -12.88 0.81
C LEU A 95 3.20 -13.72 -0.49
N GLU A 96 3.21 -13.06 -1.63
CA GLU A 96 3.20 -13.70 -2.95
C GLU A 96 4.59 -14.27 -3.33
N LEU A 97 5.63 -13.49 -3.08
CA LEU A 97 6.96 -13.74 -3.65
C LEU A 97 7.96 -14.38 -2.67
N THR A 98 7.59 -14.49 -1.39
CA THR A 98 8.51 -15.01 -0.37
C THR A 98 7.82 -15.99 0.58
N ASN A 99 8.63 -16.78 1.28
CA ASN A 99 8.17 -17.64 2.38
C ASN A 99 8.37 -17.00 3.77
N MET A 100 8.48 -15.68 3.82
CA MET A 100 8.65 -14.95 5.07
C MET A 100 7.49 -15.19 6.03
N LYS A 101 7.80 -15.31 7.30
CA LYS A 101 6.78 -15.43 8.36
C LYS A 101 6.02 -14.12 8.55
N LEU A 102 4.79 -14.20 9.03
CA LEU A 102 3.95 -13.02 9.20
C LEU A 102 4.60 -11.95 10.08
N PHE A 103 5.30 -12.34 11.15
CA PHE A 103 5.98 -11.36 12.01
C PHE A 103 7.14 -10.65 11.30
N GLU A 104 7.82 -11.34 10.38
CA GLU A 104 8.87 -10.72 9.56
C GLU A 104 8.29 -9.71 8.58
N ILE A 105 7.18 -10.04 7.94
CA ILE A 105 6.46 -9.13 7.03
C ILE A 105 5.94 -7.91 7.81
N ALA A 106 5.34 -8.13 8.98
CA ALA A 106 4.90 -7.05 9.85
C ALA A 106 6.05 -6.09 10.18
N THR A 107 7.19 -6.62 10.61
CA THR A 107 8.39 -5.83 10.92
C THR A 107 8.89 -5.07 9.70
N LYS A 108 8.99 -5.73 8.56
CA LYS A 108 9.47 -5.10 7.30
C LYS A 108 8.54 -4.02 6.75
N THR A 109 7.28 -4.06 7.12
CA THR A 109 6.29 -3.04 6.76
C THR A 109 6.04 -2.02 7.88
N GLY A 110 6.89 -2.02 8.91
CA GLY A 110 6.88 -1.01 9.98
C GLY A 110 5.83 -1.21 11.05
N PHE A 111 5.38 -2.44 11.27
CA PHE A 111 4.46 -2.79 12.36
C PHE A 111 5.20 -3.50 13.49
N ASN A 112 5.08 -2.99 14.71
CA ASN A 112 5.72 -3.58 15.88
C ASN A 112 4.99 -4.84 16.38
N GLU A 113 3.67 -4.92 16.13
CA GLU A 113 2.84 -6.02 16.59
C GLU A 113 2.19 -6.76 15.41
N PRO A 114 2.47 -8.08 15.25
CA PRO A 114 1.87 -8.88 14.18
C PRO A 114 0.34 -8.93 14.24
N ALA A 115 -0.25 -8.88 15.41
CA ALA A 115 -1.71 -8.86 15.58
C ALA A 115 -2.33 -7.57 15.03
N TYR A 116 -1.71 -6.43 15.26
CA TYR A 116 -2.13 -5.14 14.70
C TYR A 116 -1.96 -5.12 13.18
N PHE A 117 -0.83 -5.59 12.67
CA PHE A 117 -0.60 -5.76 11.25
C PHE A 117 -1.72 -6.58 10.59
N SER A 118 -2.04 -7.76 11.15
CA SER A 118 -3.08 -8.65 10.62
C SER A 118 -4.46 -8.00 10.59
N ARG A 119 -4.81 -7.21 11.61
CA ARG A 119 -6.07 -6.46 11.64
C ARG A 119 -6.15 -5.40 10.55
N ILE A 120 -5.09 -4.62 10.36
CA ILE A 120 -5.03 -3.59 9.31
C ILE A 120 -5.02 -4.24 7.93
N PHE A 121 -4.26 -5.31 7.74
CA PHE A 121 -4.23 -6.06 6.49
C PHE A 121 -5.64 -6.58 6.13
N THR A 122 -6.32 -7.23 7.08
CA THR A 122 -7.67 -7.76 6.87
C THR A 122 -8.67 -6.64 6.56
N LYS A 123 -8.57 -5.51 7.23
CA LYS A 123 -9.44 -4.36 7.00
C LYS A 123 -9.27 -3.78 5.59
N ILE A 124 -8.05 -3.68 5.10
CA ILE A 124 -7.73 -3.06 3.81
C ILE A 124 -7.88 -4.06 2.66
N ILE A 125 -7.39 -5.26 2.83
CA ILE A 125 -7.34 -6.29 1.77
C ILE A 125 -8.62 -7.14 1.73
N GLY A 126 -9.33 -7.26 2.84
CA GLY A 126 -10.59 -8.00 2.94
C GLY A 126 -10.43 -9.47 3.32
N MET A 127 -9.22 -9.95 3.54
CA MET A 127 -8.92 -11.29 4.05
C MET A 127 -7.66 -11.27 4.89
N SER A 128 -7.45 -12.31 5.70
CA SER A 128 -6.25 -12.41 6.54
C SER A 128 -4.99 -12.62 5.67
N PRO A 129 -3.80 -12.25 6.18
CA PRO A 129 -2.54 -12.51 5.48
C PRO A 129 -2.33 -13.99 5.13
N SER A 130 -2.71 -14.90 6.02
CA SER A 130 -2.59 -16.35 5.80
C SER A 130 -3.52 -16.85 4.69
N GLU A 131 -4.75 -16.34 4.63
CA GLU A 131 -5.71 -16.65 3.56
C GLU A 131 -5.23 -16.10 2.22
N TYR A 132 -4.69 -14.89 2.22
CA TYR A 132 -4.13 -14.26 1.02
C TYR A 132 -2.99 -15.10 0.43
N ARG A 133 -2.04 -15.54 1.27
CA ARG A 133 -0.93 -16.41 0.84
C ARG A 133 -1.42 -17.73 0.27
N ARG A 134 -2.39 -18.39 0.91
CA ARG A 134 -2.96 -19.65 0.42
C ARG A 134 -3.62 -19.51 -0.93
N ARG A 135 -4.33 -18.42 -1.18
CA ARG A 135 -4.96 -18.14 -2.49
C ARG A 135 -3.96 -18.05 -3.62
N GLU A 136 -2.86 -17.36 -3.39
CA GLU A 136 -1.81 -17.20 -4.40
C GLU A 136 -1.14 -18.55 -4.76
N VAL A 137 -0.95 -19.42 -3.78
CA VAL A 137 -0.43 -20.78 -4.04
C VAL A 137 -1.36 -21.58 -4.94
N TYR A 138 -2.66 -21.56 -4.68
CA TYR A 138 -3.64 -22.27 -5.53
C TYR A 138 -3.68 -21.74 -6.96
N ILE A 139 -3.59 -20.45 -7.15
CA ILE A 139 -3.58 -19.82 -8.48
C ILE A 139 -2.33 -20.22 -9.27
N SER A 140 -1.19 -20.33 -8.62
CA SER A 140 0.07 -20.72 -9.26
C SER A 140 0.08 -22.21 -9.67
N GLU A 141 -0.52 -23.08 -8.88
CA GLU A 141 -0.64 -24.52 -9.19
C GLU A 141 -1.60 -24.78 -10.36
N ASP A 142 -2.72 -24.08 -10.43
CA ASP A 142 -3.69 -24.20 -11.54
C ASP A 142 -3.11 -23.75 -12.89
N ASN A 143 -2.22 -22.78 -12.88
CA ASN A 143 -1.56 -22.30 -14.11
C ASN A 143 -0.46 -23.24 -14.61
N THR A 144 0.18 -24.00 -13.72
CA THR A 144 1.20 -24.99 -14.10
C THR A 144 0.62 -26.29 -14.62
N SER A 145 -0.62 -26.63 -14.26
CA SER A 145 -1.28 -27.85 -14.73
C SER A 145 -1.95 -27.69 -16.10
N LYS A 146 -1.96 -26.50 -16.68
CA LYS A 146 -2.56 -26.21 -18.02
C LYS A 146 -1.52 -25.96 -19.11
N SER A 147 -0.24 -26.17 -18.81
CA SER A 147 0.86 -26.14 -19.80
C SER A 147 1.31 -27.53 -20.10
#